data_475fc61fa430f520da547fb42f43cd91
#
_entry.id   475fc61fa430f520da547fb42f43cd91
#
_cell.length_a   1.000
_cell.length_b   1.000
_cell.length_c   1.000
_cell.angle_alpha   90.00
_cell.angle_beta   90.00
_cell.angle_gamma   90.00
#
_symmetry.space_group_name_H-M   'P 1'
#
loop_
_entity.id
_entity.type
_entity.pdbx_description
1 polymer ?
#
loop_
_entity_poly.entity_id
_entity_poly.type
_entity_poly.pdbx_seq_one_letter_code
_entity_poly.pdbx_strand_id
1 'polypeptide(L)'
;MPLSVRAAYRERLSAGDIRPDAAQEAALGALSRLEGDLNALSEPGFSFFRKPKGARGVYLWGPVGRGKSMLMDLFYDSAPITKKRRVHFHVFMAEVHASIDAWRKGDAAARKARFGQSKGDDPIAPTAELIAEEARLLCFDEFQVTDIADAMILG
;
A
#
# COMPACT_ATOMS: atom_id res chain seq x y z
N MET A 1 -4.92 3.47 -21.37
CA MET A 1 -4.69 2.58 -20.21
C MET A 1 -3.19 2.63 -19.87
N PRO A 2 -2.80 2.73 -18.61
CA PRO A 2 -1.39 2.60 -18.27
C PRO A 2 -0.88 1.22 -18.69
N LEU A 3 0.41 1.13 -19.00
CA LEU A 3 1.06 -0.14 -19.30
C LEU A 3 1.04 -1.04 -18.06
N SER A 4 0.93 -2.36 -18.24
CA SER A 4 1.12 -3.28 -17.12
C SER A 4 2.55 -3.20 -16.60
N VAL A 5 2.76 -3.55 -15.33
CA VAL A 5 4.09 -3.56 -14.71
C VAL A 5 5.12 -4.37 -15.53
N ARG A 6 4.69 -5.48 -16.13
CA ARG A 6 5.55 -6.28 -17.02
C ARG A 6 5.88 -5.57 -18.32
N ALA A 7 4.92 -4.87 -18.92
CA ALA A 7 5.15 -4.11 -20.15
C ALA A 7 6.12 -2.96 -19.90
N ALA A 8 5.93 -2.21 -18.82
CA ALA A 8 6.81 -1.11 -18.42
C ALA A 8 8.24 -1.61 -18.13
N TYR A 9 8.40 -2.77 -17.50
CA TYR A 9 9.72 -3.37 -17.28
C TYR A 9 10.41 -3.78 -18.60
N ARG A 10 9.65 -4.38 -19.54
CA ARG A 10 10.19 -4.76 -20.86
C ARG A 10 10.62 -3.55 -21.68
N GLU A 11 9.90 -2.44 -21.60
CA GLU A 11 10.29 -1.20 -22.26
C GLU A 11 11.65 -0.73 -21.75
N ARG A 12 11.89 -0.72 -20.45
CA ARG A 12 13.19 -0.35 -19.88
C ARG A 12 14.31 -1.31 -20.27
N LEU A 13 14.05 -2.61 -20.37
CA LEU A 13 15.01 -3.57 -20.90
C LEU A 13 15.35 -3.27 -22.37
N SER A 14 14.33 -3.01 -23.19
CA SER A 14 14.50 -2.73 -24.62
C SER A 14 15.22 -1.39 -24.87
N ALA A 15 15.01 -0.41 -24.00
CA ALA A 15 15.72 0.87 -24.04
C ALA A 15 17.18 0.77 -23.54
N GLY A 16 17.56 -0.34 -22.90
CA GLY A 16 18.88 -0.51 -22.31
C GLY A 16 19.09 0.19 -20.98
N ASP A 17 18.01 0.71 -20.37
CA ASP A 17 18.03 1.39 -19.06
C ASP A 17 18.35 0.44 -17.91
N ILE A 18 17.99 -0.82 -18.07
CA ILE A 18 18.23 -1.89 -17.09
C ILE A 18 18.75 -3.14 -17.79
N ARG A 19 19.38 -4.02 -17.01
CA ARG A 19 19.83 -5.33 -17.48
C ARG A 19 18.90 -6.43 -16.95
N PRO A 20 18.78 -7.55 -17.68
CA PRO A 20 18.03 -8.71 -17.21
C PRO A 20 18.54 -9.19 -15.84
N ASP A 21 17.61 -9.42 -14.90
CA ASP A 21 17.91 -9.93 -13.56
C ASP A 21 16.80 -10.93 -13.17
N ALA A 22 17.19 -12.17 -12.92
CA ALA A 22 16.26 -13.24 -12.60
C ALA A 22 15.46 -12.98 -11.29
N ALA A 23 16.04 -12.29 -10.31
CA ALA A 23 15.36 -11.93 -9.09
C ALA A 23 14.29 -10.85 -9.34
N GLN A 24 14.58 -9.90 -10.22
CA GLN A 24 13.60 -8.89 -10.65
C GLN A 24 12.45 -9.53 -11.42
N GLU A 25 12.74 -10.47 -12.32
CA GLU A 25 11.70 -11.21 -13.06
C GLU A 25 10.79 -12.02 -12.15
N ALA A 26 11.35 -12.67 -11.13
CA ALA A 26 10.55 -13.38 -10.11
C ALA A 26 9.65 -12.41 -9.33
N ALA A 27 10.17 -11.26 -8.92
CA ALA A 27 9.40 -10.21 -8.24
C ALA A 27 8.27 -9.67 -9.13
N LEU A 28 8.51 -9.50 -10.44
CA LEU A 28 7.48 -9.09 -11.40
C LEU A 28 6.31 -10.08 -11.47
N GLY A 29 6.54 -11.36 -11.20
CA GLY A 29 5.47 -12.35 -11.10
C GLY A 29 4.48 -12.01 -9.98
N ALA A 30 5.00 -11.67 -8.80
CA ALA A 30 4.20 -11.29 -7.64
C ALA A 30 3.49 -9.94 -7.86
N LEU A 31 4.18 -8.96 -8.44
CA LEU A 31 3.60 -7.64 -8.74
C LEU A 31 2.50 -7.71 -9.80
N SER A 32 2.68 -8.53 -10.85
CA SER A 32 1.65 -8.76 -11.88
C SER A 32 0.40 -9.44 -11.32
N ARG A 33 0.57 -10.37 -10.39
CA ARG A 33 -0.56 -10.97 -9.67
C ARG A 33 -1.32 -9.90 -8.89
N LEU A 34 -0.62 -9.07 -8.11
CA LEU A 34 -1.23 -8.00 -7.35
C LEU A 34 -1.95 -6.99 -8.27
N GLU A 35 -1.35 -6.62 -9.40
CA GLU A 35 -1.98 -5.76 -10.41
C GLU A 35 -3.30 -6.37 -10.91
N GLY A 36 -3.32 -7.67 -11.19
CA GLY A 36 -4.54 -8.40 -11.55
C GLY A 36 -5.60 -8.41 -10.45
N ASP A 37 -5.20 -8.65 -9.21
CA ASP A 37 -6.11 -8.60 -8.05
C ASP A 37 -6.72 -7.19 -7.87
N LEU A 38 -5.93 -6.14 -8.06
CA LEU A 38 -6.39 -4.75 -7.98
C LEU A 38 -7.34 -4.38 -9.12
N ASN A 39 -7.08 -4.85 -10.33
CA ASN A 39 -7.99 -4.68 -11.46
C ASN A 39 -9.37 -5.29 -11.16
N ALA A 40 -9.39 -6.52 -10.66
CA ALA A 40 -10.63 -7.20 -10.29
C ALA A 40 -11.43 -6.48 -9.19
N LEU A 41 -10.74 -5.77 -8.28
CA LEU A 41 -11.37 -4.95 -7.25
C LEU A 41 -11.88 -3.59 -7.77
N SER A 42 -11.36 -3.12 -8.89
CA SER A 42 -11.68 -1.80 -9.47
C SER A 42 -12.87 -1.86 -10.41
N GLU A 43 -13.22 -3.05 -10.92
CA GLU A 43 -14.37 -3.21 -11.82
C GLU A 43 -15.70 -3.09 -11.04
N PRO A 44 -16.61 -2.19 -11.45
CA PRO A 44 -17.96 -2.12 -10.92
C PRO A 44 -18.76 -3.29 -11.47
N GLY A 45 -18.66 -4.46 -10.90
CA GLY A 45 -19.30 -5.63 -11.45
C GLY A 45 -19.60 -6.72 -10.43
N PHE A 46 -20.88 -6.90 -10.14
CA PHE A 46 -21.47 -8.18 -9.81
C PHE A 46 -21.11 -8.85 -8.47
N SER A 47 -20.89 -8.12 -7.40
CA SER A 47 -20.79 -8.78 -6.10
C SER A 47 -21.76 -8.23 -5.05
N PHE A 48 -23.05 -8.34 -5.32
CA PHE A 48 -24.08 -8.18 -4.27
C PHE A 48 -24.02 -9.28 -3.20
N PHE A 49 -23.28 -10.37 -3.44
CA PHE A 49 -23.28 -11.57 -2.60
C PHE A 49 -21.91 -12.04 -2.08
N ARG A 50 -20.81 -11.38 -2.46
CA ARG A 50 -19.49 -11.73 -1.95
C ARG A 50 -18.73 -10.49 -1.50
N LYS A 51 -18.34 -10.43 -0.21
CA LYS A 51 -17.31 -9.48 0.22
C LYS A 51 -16.08 -9.72 -0.66
N PRO A 52 -15.58 -8.71 -1.38
CA PRO A 52 -14.38 -8.90 -2.19
C PRO A 52 -13.24 -9.33 -1.27
N LYS A 53 -12.60 -10.44 -1.60
CA LYS A 53 -11.41 -10.89 -0.89
C LYS A 53 -10.34 -9.83 -1.18
N GLY A 54 -9.80 -9.18 -0.15
CA GLY A 54 -8.77 -8.16 -0.31
C GLY A 54 -7.58 -8.70 -1.12
N ALA A 55 -6.96 -7.85 -1.93
CA ALA A 55 -5.75 -8.21 -2.65
C ALA A 55 -4.62 -8.54 -1.66
N ARG A 56 -3.89 -9.63 -1.92
CA ARG A 56 -2.73 -9.98 -1.11
C ARG A 56 -1.55 -9.09 -1.50
N GLY A 57 -1.03 -8.32 -0.53
CA GLY A 57 0.14 -7.47 -0.72
C GLY A 57 1.39 -8.23 -1.16
N VAL A 58 2.43 -7.49 -1.52
CA VAL A 58 3.75 -8.00 -1.90
C VAL A 58 4.81 -7.35 -1.03
N TYR A 59 5.71 -8.15 -0.48
CA TYR A 59 6.89 -7.69 0.23
C TYR A 59 8.14 -8.03 -0.57
N LEU A 60 8.84 -6.99 -1.03
CA LEU A 60 10.11 -7.12 -1.77
C LEU A 60 11.27 -7.00 -0.79
N TRP A 61 12.06 -8.06 -0.68
CA TRP A 61 13.24 -8.08 0.18
C TRP A 61 14.50 -8.46 -0.60
N GLY A 62 15.64 -8.10 -0.07
CA GLY A 62 16.93 -8.41 -0.68
C GLY A 62 17.96 -7.31 -0.47
N PRO A 63 19.21 -7.50 -0.93
CA PRO A 63 20.29 -6.53 -0.78
C PRO A 63 19.98 -5.17 -1.38
N VAL A 64 20.64 -4.14 -0.88
CA VAL A 64 20.58 -2.77 -1.44
C VAL A 64 21.10 -2.78 -2.89
N GLY A 65 20.52 -1.91 -3.73
CA GLY A 65 20.96 -1.76 -5.12
C GLY A 65 20.46 -2.83 -6.11
N ARG A 66 19.50 -3.68 -5.70
CA ARG A 66 18.92 -4.71 -6.58
C ARG A 66 17.65 -4.28 -7.32
N GLY A 67 17.38 -2.98 -7.38
CA GLY A 67 16.25 -2.43 -8.14
C GLY A 67 14.88 -2.56 -7.50
N LYS A 68 14.78 -2.79 -6.18
CA LYS A 68 13.49 -2.87 -5.47
C LYS A 68 12.65 -1.60 -5.63
N SER A 69 13.26 -0.44 -5.42
CA SER A 69 12.56 0.85 -5.58
C SER A 69 12.11 1.09 -7.01
N MET A 70 12.93 0.72 -7.98
CA MET A 70 12.57 0.80 -9.41
C MET A 70 11.37 -0.10 -9.74
N LEU A 71 11.34 -1.33 -9.24
CA LEU A 71 10.18 -2.23 -9.43
C LEU A 71 8.92 -1.68 -8.77
N MET A 72 9.07 -1.08 -7.59
CA MET A 72 7.96 -0.43 -6.90
C MET A 72 7.46 0.80 -7.67
N ASP A 73 8.35 1.60 -8.25
CA ASP A 73 7.99 2.73 -9.12
C ASP A 73 7.18 2.26 -10.32
N LEU A 74 7.67 1.26 -11.04
CA LEU A 74 6.97 0.70 -12.19
C LEU A 74 5.59 0.16 -11.81
N PHE A 75 5.49 -0.54 -10.68
CA PHE A 75 4.22 -1.04 -10.18
C PHE A 75 3.28 0.09 -9.74
N TYR A 76 3.80 1.08 -9.01
CA TYR A 76 3.00 2.22 -8.57
C TYR A 76 2.39 2.97 -9.74
N ASP A 77 3.18 3.20 -10.81
CA ASP A 77 2.71 3.92 -11.99
C ASP A 77 1.67 3.11 -12.78
N SER A 78 1.86 1.78 -12.89
CA SER A 78 0.96 0.89 -13.61
C SER A 78 -0.31 0.52 -12.85
N ALA A 79 -0.30 0.57 -11.52
CA ALA A 79 -1.41 0.11 -10.69
C ALA A 79 -2.73 0.83 -11.03
N PRO A 80 -3.82 0.08 -11.30
CA PRO A 80 -5.10 0.60 -11.78
C PRO A 80 -5.96 1.20 -10.66
N ILE A 81 -5.33 1.79 -9.68
CA ILE A 81 -5.96 2.39 -8.50
C ILE A 81 -5.64 3.88 -8.49
N THR A 82 -6.64 4.73 -8.39
CA THR A 82 -6.47 6.19 -8.30
C THR A 82 -6.08 6.64 -6.91
N LYS A 83 -6.69 6.06 -5.88
CA LYS A 83 -6.36 6.32 -4.47
C LYS A 83 -5.14 5.46 -4.07
N LYS A 84 -3.97 5.87 -4.48
CA LYS A 84 -2.70 5.20 -4.15
C LYS A 84 -1.71 6.20 -3.53
N ARG A 85 -0.92 5.72 -2.60
CA ARG A 85 0.05 6.53 -1.87
C ARG A 85 1.37 5.79 -1.76
N ARG A 86 2.47 6.50 -2.02
CA ARG A 86 3.82 6.05 -1.75
C ARG A 86 4.43 6.90 -0.64
N VAL A 87 5.02 6.26 0.34
CA VAL A 87 5.55 6.93 1.52
C VAL A 87 6.64 6.07 2.18
N HIS A 88 7.63 6.70 2.81
CA HIS A 88 8.55 6.00 3.69
C HIS A 88 7.81 5.45 4.90
N PHE A 89 8.13 4.22 5.27
CA PHE A 89 7.43 3.53 6.36
C PHE A 89 7.44 4.30 7.68
N HIS A 90 8.58 4.88 8.06
CA HIS A 90 8.69 5.66 9.30
C HIS A 90 7.82 6.93 9.29
N VAL A 91 7.66 7.59 8.14
CA VAL A 91 6.75 8.75 8.00
C VAL A 91 5.31 8.32 8.17
N PHE A 92 4.93 7.21 7.53
CA PHE A 92 3.60 6.64 7.67
C PHE A 92 3.29 6.27 9.13
N MET A 93 4.21 5.62 9.84
CA MET A 93 4.01 5.28 11.26
C MET A 93 3.91 6.52 12.15
N ALA A 94 4.66 7.59 11.88
CA ALA A 94 4.50 8.85 12.59
C ALA A 94 3.09 9.45 12.43
N GLU A 95 2.50 9.37 11.23
CA GLU A 95 1.12 9.79 10.98
C GLU A 95 0.10 8.89 11.68
N VAL A 96 0.33 7.58 11.70
CA VAL A 96 -0.49 6.62 12.45
C VAL A 96 -0.49 6.95 13.93
N HIS A 97 0.68 7.13 14.53
CA HIS A 97 0.81 7.52 15.94
C HIS A 97 0.12 8.86 16.24
N ALA A 98 0.27 9.85 15.36
CA ALA A 98 -0.42 11.13 15.52
C ALA A 98 -1.95 10.99 15.45
N SER A 99 -2.45 10.10 14.61
CA SER A 99 -3.89 9.83 14.50
C SER A 99 -4.43 9.10 15.75
N ILE A 100 -3.68 8.12 16.26
CA ILE A 100 -4.00 7.42 17.51
C ILE A 100 -4.03 8.40 18.70
N ASP A 101 -3.05 9.29 18.78
CA ASP A 101 -2.97 10.31 19.83
C ASP A 101 -4.13 11.31 19.73
N ALA A 102 -4.47 11.75 18.52
CA ALA A 102 -5.63 12.62 18.29
C ALA A 102 -6.95 11.97 18.69
N TRP A 103 -7.11 10.66 18.45
CA TRP A 103 -8.26 9.91 18.93
C TRP A 103 -8.33 9.89 20.46
N ARG A 104 -7.22 9.56 21.12
CA ARG A 104 -7.15 9.45 22.59
C ARG A 104 -7.43 10.77 23.29
N LYS A 105 -6.93 11.88 22.75
CA LYS A 105 -7.10 13.23 23.33
C LYS A 105 -8.41 13.92 22.93
N GLY A 106 -9.04 13.47 21.84
CA GLY A 106 -10.26 14.08 21.31
C GLY A 106 -11.50 13.76 22.14
N ASP A 107 -12.36 14.76 22.30
CA ASP A 107 -13.74 14.54 22.77
C ASP A 107 -14.61 13.90 21.67
N ALA A 108 -15.88 13.61 21.97
CA ALA A 108 -16.78 12.96 21.03
C ALA A 108 -16.99 13.78 19.73
N ALA A 109 -17.01 15.10 19.82
CA ALA A 109 -17.18 15.98 18.66
C ALA A 109 -15.96 15.97 17.76
N ALA A 110 -14.76 16.09 18.35
CA ALA A 110 -13.50 16.05 17.64
C ALA A 110 -13.26 14.68 16.95
N ARG A 111 -13.56 13.57 17.66
CA ARG A 111 -13.47 12.21 17.10
C ARG A 111 -14.41 12.06 15.91
N LYS A 112 -15.68 12.47 16.04
CA LYS A 112 -16.65 12.37 14.95
C LYS A 112 -16.25 13.23 13.75
N ALA A 113 -15.75 14.44 13.97
CA ALA A 113 -15.33 15.34 12.90
C ALA A 113 -14.16 14.78 12.08
N ARG A 114 -13.17 14.17 12.76
CA ARG A 114 -11.96 13.65 12.10
C ARG A 114 -12.09 12.23 11.57
N PHE A 115 -12.75 11.34 12.31
CA PHE A 115 -12.80 9.91 12.02
C PHE A 115 -14.19 9.40 11.61
N GLY A 116 -15.18 10.28 11.50
CA GLY A 116 -16.54 9.89 11.17
C GLY A 116 -17.29 9.16 12.29
N GLN A 117 -16.61 8.79 13.36
CA GLN A 117 -17.13 8.06 14.51
C GLN A 117 -16.54 8.58 15.83
N SER A 118 -17.22 8.33 16.94
CA SER A 118 -16.80 8.84 18.26
C SER A 118 -16.86 7.79 19.38
N LYS A 119 -17.37 6.60 19.11
CA LYS A 119 -17.59 5.55 20.12
C LYS A 119 -16.42 4.56 20.14
N GLY A 120 -16.15 4.04 21.33
CA GLY A 120 -15.13 3.04 21.58
C GLY A 120 -13.82 3.62 22.11
N ASP A 121 -13.04 2.75 22.74
CA ASP A 121 -11.76 3.11 23.34
C ASP A 121 -10.56 2.70 22.47
N ASP A 122 -10.79 1.85 21.48
CA ASP A 122 -9.76 1.39 20.54
C ASP A 122 -9.54 2.43 19.42
N PRO A 123 -8.34 3.03 19.34
CA PRO A 123 -7.99 4.00 18.29
C PRO A 123 -7.59 3.36 16.96
N ILE A 124 -7.31 2.04 16.94
CA ILE A 124 -6.72 1.36 15.77
C ILE A 124 -7.73 1.29 14.63
N ALA A 125 -8.94 0.80 14.91
CA ALA A 125 -9.98 0.66 13.88
C ALA A 125 -10.33 1.99 13.20
N PRO A 126 -10.66 3.09 13.92
CA PRO A 126 -10.93 4.37 13.27
C PRO A 126 -9.74 4.97 12.53
N THR A 127 -8.51 4.75 13.02
CA THR A 127 -7.30 5.16 12.30
C THR A 127 -7.14 4.37 10.99
N ALA A 128 -7.34 3.06 11.02
CA ALA A 128 -7.27 2.22 9.82
C ALA A 128 -8.34 2.59 8.78
N GLU A 129 -9.56 2.89 9.21
CA GLU A 129 -10.64 3.37 8.34
C GLU A 129 -10.28 4.69 7.66
N LEU A 130 -9.75 5.66 8.41
CA LEU A 130 -9.29 6.94 7.87
C LEU A 130 -8.22 6.74 6.79
N ILE A 131 -7.23 5.89 7.05
CA ILE A 131 -6.17 5.58 6.09
C ILE A 131 -6.75 4.89 4.83
N ALA A 132 -7.69 3.96 5.00
CA ALA A 132 -8.33 3.25 3.90
C ALA A 132 -9.20 4.15 3.01
N GLU A 133 -9.75 5.23 3.56
CA GLU A 133 -10.48 6.26 2.80
C GLU A 133 -9.53 7.10 1.94
N GLU A 134 -8.32 7.38 2.45
CA GLU A 134 -7.31 8.17 1.75
C GLU A 134 -6.59 7.36 0.67
N ALA A 135 -6.22 6.12 0.97
CA ALA A 135 -5.46 5.26 0.06
C ALA A 135 -5.92 3.80 0.10
N ARG A 136 -6.25 3.26 -1.07
CA ARG A 136 -6.57 1.83 -1.26
C ARG A 136 -5.34 0.99 -1.59
N LEU A 137 -4.26 1.63 -2.01
CA LEU A 137 -2.95 1.03 -2.23
C LEU A 137 -1.90 1.86 -1.51
N LEU A 138 -1.15 1.23 -0.61
CA LEU A 138 -0.01 1.81 0.08
C LEU A 138 1.27 1.13 -0.42
N CYS A 139 2.23 1.92 -0.87
CA CYS A 139 3.56 1.47 -1.23
C CYS A 139 4.58 2.06 -0.26
N PHE A 140 5.27 1.20 0.47
CA PHE A 140 6.23 1.63 1.48
C PHE A 140 7.66 1.47 0.99
N ASP A 141 8.42 2.57 1.03
CA ASP A 141 9.86 2.52 0.97
C ASP A 141 10.42 2.21 2.36
N GLU A 142 11.53 1.45 2.39
CA GLU A 142 12.28 1.15 3.62
C GLU A 142 11.41 0.59 4.75
N PHE A 143 10.66 -0.48 4.45
CA PHE A 143 9.82 -1.13 5.44
C PHE A 143 10.69 -1.81 6.51
N GLN A 144 10.96 -1.08 7.58
CA GLN A 144 11.72 -1.55 8.74
C GLN A 144 10.95 -1.23 10.02
N VAL A 145 10.57 -2.28 10.74
CA VAL A 145 9.94 -2.15 12.05
C VAL A 145 11.05 -2.15 13.09
N THR A 146 11.42 -0.98 13.59
CA THR A 146 12.49 -0.79 14.58
C THR A 146 11.96 -0.47 15.96
N ASP A 147 10.72 -0.04 16.08
CA ASP A 147 10.06 0.34 17.32
C ASP A 147 9.04 -0.73 17.74
N ILE A 148 9.03 -1.04 19.05
CA ILE A 148 8.06 -1.99 19.64
C ILE A 148 6.62 -1.49 19.46
N ALA A 149 6.39 -0.16 19.56
CA ALA A 149 5.08 0.42 19.39
C ALA A 149 4.56 0.21 17.97
N ASP A 150 5.42 0.34 16.95
CA ASP A 150 5.08 0.06 15.55
C ASP A 150 4.72 -1.42 15.36
N ALA A 151 5.51 -2.31 15.96
CA ALA A 151 5.24 -3.74 15.91
C ALA A 151 3.88 -4.11 16.54
N MET A 152 3.51 -3.47 17.65
CA MET A 152 2.23 -3.69 18.32
C MET A 152 1.02 -3.18 17.52
N ILE A 153 1.19 -2.13 16.72
CA ILE A 153 0.13 -1.59 15.86
C ILE A 153 -0.09 -2.48 14.63
N LEU A 154 0.99 -3.07 14.11
CA LEU A 154 0.97 -3.87 12.89
C LEU A 154 0.60 -5.35 13.12
N GLY A 155 0.78 -5.87 14.34
CA GLY A 155 0.46 -7.25 14.75
C GLY A 155 -0.93 -7.39 15.23
#